data_88b549f5cc28be43a17a9ac6b60fcb12
#
_entry.id   88b549f5cc28be43a17a9ac6b60fcb12
#
_cell.length_a   1.000
_cell.length_b   1.000
_cell.length_c   1.000
_cell.angle_alpha   90.00
_cell.angle_beta   90.00
_cell.angle_gamma   90.00
#
_symmetry.space_group_name_H-M   'P 1'
#
loop_
_entity.id
_entity.type
_entity.pdbx_description
1 polymer ?
#
loop_
_entity_poly.entity_id
_entity_poly.type
_entity_poly.pdbx_seq_one_letter_code
_entity_poly.pdbx_strand_id
1 'polypeptide(L)'
;DLILIMDMRHPFQNKDLEFLSLCNSLNLPIHLVLTKADKLNNKETQNTLKVVSEKMANYPTIVDSLVFSATKKIGLETLLNKIKLLLEV
;
A
#
# COMPACT_ATOMS: atom_id res chain seq x y z
N ASP A 1 -10.33 -5.89 -8.22
CA ASP A 1 -9.14 -5.56 -7.42
C ASP A 1 -9.47 -4.52 -6.37
N LEU A 2 -8.78 -4.57 -5.24
CA LEU A 2 -9.01 -3.68 -4.12
C LEU A 2 -7.78 -2.81 -3.86
N ILE A 3 -8.03 -1.63 -3.30
CA ILE A 3 -6.96 -0.73 -2.88
C ILE A 3 -7.04 -0.61 -1.36
N LEU A 4 -5.93 -0.93 -0.68
CA LEU A 4 -5.82 -0.75 0.76
C LEU A 4 -4.90 0.45 1.02
N ILE A 5 -5.45 1.46 1.70
CA ILE A 5 -4.72 2.68 2.03
C ILE A 5 -4.22 2.60 3.46
N MET A 6 -2.91 2.79 3.65
CA MET A 6 -2.31 2.78 4.98
C MET A 6 -1.45 4.02 5.16
N ASP A 7 -1.45 4.55 6.40
CA ASP A 7 -0.52 5.63 6.77
C ASP A 7 0.88 5.02 6.91
N MET A 8 1.84 5.57 6.17
CA MET A 8 3.21 5.06 6.16
C MET A 8 3.90 5.12 7.53
N ARG A 9 3.40 5.98 8.43
CA ARG A 9 3.92 6.08 9.80
C ARG A 9 3.47 4.91 10.68
N HIS A 10 2.33 4.30 10.34
CA HIS A 10 1.70 3.24 11.15
C HIS A 10 1.15 2.13 10.23
N PRO A 11 2.03 1.45 9.47
CA PRO A 11 1.57 0.44 8.52
C PRO A 11 1.14 -0.84 9.23
N PHE A 12 0.26 -1.58 8.58
CA PHE A 12 -0.14 -2.93 9.00
C PHE A 12 -0.67 -3.01 10.44
N GLN A 13 -1.60 -2.12 10.77
CA GLN A 13 -2.32 -2.21 12.03
C GLN A 13 -3.22 -3.45 12.03
N ASN A 14 -3.74 -3.82 13.20
CA ASN A 14 -4.53 -5.04 13.33
C ASN A 14 -5.69 -5.13 12.32
N LYS A 15 -6.39 -4.03 12.07
CA LYS A 15 -7.47 -3.99 11.08
C LYS A 15 -6.97 -4.28 9.68
N ASP A 16 -5.78 -3.76 9.34
CA ASP A 16 -5.18 -4.00 8.03
C ASP A 16 -4.82 -5.47 7.87
N LEU A 17 -4.25 -6.08 8.90
CA LEU A 17 -3.86 -7.49 8.88
C LEU A 17 -5.09 -8.40 8.77
N GLU A 18 -6.16 -8.09 9.48
CA GLU A 18 -7.41 -8.83 9.38
C GLU A 18 -7.98 -8.76 7.96
N PHE A 19 -7.96 -7.57 7.37
CA PHE A 19 -8.44 -7.37 6.01
C PHE A 19 -7.58 -8.13 5.00
N LEU A 20 -6.26 -8.07 5.15
CA LEU A 20 -5.34 -8.80 4.27
C LEU A 20 -5.55 -10.32 4.37
N SER A 21 -5.76 -10.84 5.58
CA SER A 21 -6.02 -12.26 5.77
C SER A 21 -7.31 -12.69 5.09
N LEU A 22 -8.36 -11.87 5.21
CA LEU A 22 -9.62 -12.14 4.53
C LEU A 22 -9.45 -12.14 3.02
N CYS A 23 -8.80 -11.12 2.48
CA CYS A 23 -8.58 -11.01 1.04
C CYS A 23 -7.71 -12.16 0.52
N ASN A 24 -6.72 -12.57 1.29
CA ASN A 24 -5.87 -13.69 0.91
C ASN A 24 -6.67 -15.00 0.84
N SER A 25 -7.57 -15.23 1.80
CA SER A 25 -8.41 -16.43 1.80
C SER A 25 -9.44 -16.43 0.67
N LEU A 26 -9.85 -15.24 0.19
CA LEU A 26 -10.79 -15.09 -0.91
C LEU A 26 -10.12 -14.91 -2.27
N ASN A 27 -8.79 -14.93 -2.32
CA ASN A 27 -8.00 -14.69 -3.53
C ASN A 27 -8.33 -13.35 -4.21
N LEU A 28 -8.52 -12.30 -3.41
CA LEU A 28 -8.81 -10.95 -3.91
C LEU A 28 -7.52 -10.15 -4.01
N PRO A 29 -7.11 -9.73 -5.23
CA PRO A 29 -5.89 -8.93 -5.39
C PRO A 29 -6.00 -7.57 -4.72
N ILE A 30 -4.92 -7.16 -4.04
CA ILE A 30 -4.85 -5.89 -3.33
C ILE A 30 -3.66 -5.07 -3.81
N HIS A 31 -3.90 -3.78 -4.03
CA HIS A 31 -2.86 -2.78 -4.27
C HIS A 31 -2.72 -1.94 -3.02
N LEU A 32 -1.52 -1.89 -2.45
CA LEU A 32 -1.26 -1.06 -1.26
C LEU A 32 -0.94 0.37 -1.68
N VAL A 33 -1.53 1.33 -0.98
CA VAL A 33 -1.19 2.75 -1.13
C VAL A 33 -0.72 3.24 0.23
N LEU A 34 0.56 3.61 0.31
CA LEU A 34 1.19 4.09 1.53
C LEU A 34 1.17 5.62 1.51
N THR A 35 0.36 6.21 2.36
CA THR A 35 0.17 7.67 2.40
C THR A 35 1.12 8.34 3.40
N LYS A 36 1.18 9.67 3.32
CA LYS A 36 1.93 10.52 4.24
C LYS A 36 3.43 10.25 4.24
N ALA A 37 3.97 9.93 3.07
CA ALA A 37 5.40 9.69 2.91
C ALA A 37 6.26 10.88 3.34
N ASP A 38 5.72 12.10 3.23
CA ASP A 38 6.40 13.33 3.63
C ASP A 38 6.63 13.44 5.14
N LYS A 39 5.96 12.61 5.95
CA LYS A 39 6.08 12.62 7.41
C LYS A 39 7.24 11.78 7.93
N LEU A 40 7.92 11.05 7.05
CA LEU A 40 9.04 10.19 7.42
C LEU A 40 10.35 10.73 6.88
N ASN A 41 11.45 10.56 7.65
CA ASN A 41 12.79 10.80 7.15
C ASN A 41 13.25 9.61 6.29
N ASN A 42 14.45 9.72 5.69
CA ASN A 42 14.94 8.66 4.80
C ASN A 42 15.11 7.31 5.51
N LYS A 43 15.61 7.32 6.74
CA LYS A 43 15.80 6.09 7.50
C LYS A 43 14.47 5.43 7.83
N GLU A 44 13.49 6.21 8.29
CA GLU A 44 12.15 5.71 8.60
C GLU A 44 11.47 5.16 7.35
N THR A 45 11.62 5.87 6.23
CA THR A 45 11.07 5.43 4.95
C THR A 45 11.64 4.06 4.56
N GLN A 46 12.96 3.89 4.64
CA GLN A 46 13.61 2.63 4.30
C GLN A 46 13.15 1.49 5.22
N ASN A 47 13.03 1.77 6.51
CA ASN A 47 12.54 0.77 7.46
C ASN A 47 11.10 0.33 7.13
N THR A 48 10.23 1.28 6.81
CA THR A 48 8.84 0.97 6.44
C THR A 48 8.78 0.15 5.16
N LEU A 49 9.56 0.52 4.14
CA LEU A 49 9.58 -0.22 2.88
C LEU A 49 10.08 -1.65 3.07
N LYS A 50 11.00 -1.86 4.00
CA LYS A 50 11.46 -3.21 4.33
C LYS A 50 10.32 -4.04 4.94
N VAL A 51 9.57 -3.46 5.88
CA VAL A 51 8.41 -4.13 6.47
C VAL A 51 7.36 -4.45 5.40
N VAL A 52 7.11 -3.52 4.48
CA VAL A 52 6.17 -3.75 3.37
C VAL A 52 6.62 -4.92 2.51
N SER A 53 7.90 -5.00 2.16
CA SER A 53 8.43 -6.13 1.37
C SER A 53 8.22 -7.47 2.10
N GLU A 54 8.44 -7.50 3.40
CA GLU A 54 8.25 -8.72 4.21
C GLU A 54 6.78 -9.14 4.21
N LYS A 55 5.87 -8.17 4.35
CA LYS A 55 4.43 -8.46 4.33
C LYS A 55 3.96 -8.91 2.95
N MET A 56 4.49 -8.34 1.89
CA MET A 56 4.16 -8.78 0.53
C MET A 56 4.55 -10.23 0.31
N ALA A 57 5.67 -10.66 0.90
CA ALA A 57 6.09 -12.06 0.83
C ALA A 57 5.14 -12.99 1.59
N ASN A 58 4.55 -12.52 2.70
CA ASN A 58 3.64 -13.31 3.52
C ASN A 58 2.19 -13.30 3.03
N TYR A 59 1.81 -12.31 2.23
CA TYR A 59 0.44 -12.16 1.73
C TYR A 59 0.48 -12.09 0.20
N PRO A 60 0.45 -13.24 -0.49
CA PRO A 60 0.50 -13.27 -1.97
C PRO A 60 -0.60 -12.48 -2.65
N THR A 61 -1.69 -12.17 -1.95
CA THR A 61 -2.79 -11.35 -2.47
C THR A 61 -2.36 -9.91 -2.75
N ILE A 62 -1.28 -9.43 -2.13
CA ILE A 62 -0.75 -8.08 -2.38
C ILE A 62 -0.01 -8.10 -3.72
N VAL A 63 -0.55 -7.38 -4.70
CA VAL A 63 0.02 -7.34 -6.06
C VAL A 63 1.18 -6.37 -6.13
N ASP A 64 1.02 -5.19 -5.55
CA ASP A 64 2.05 -4.16 -5.55
C ASP A 64 1.82 -3.15 -4.42
N SER A 65 2.74 -2.21 -4.31
CA SER A 65 2.64 -1.12 -3.35
C SER A 65 3.04 0.19 -4.01
N LEU A 66 2.44 1.29 -3.56
CA LEU A 66 2.69 2.64 -4.07
C LEU A 66 2.89 3.59 -2.90
N VAL A 67 3.96 4.37 -2.94
CA VAL A 67 4.22 5.43 -1.98
C VAL A 67 3.57 6.72 -2.46
N PHE A 68 2.83 7.38 -1.59
CA PHE A 68 2.07 8.57 -1.96
C PHE A 68 2.21 9.68 -0.91
N SER A 69 2.33 10.93 -1.38
CA SER A 69 2.25 12.12 -0.54
C SER A 69 1.53 13.22 -1.30
N ALA A 70 0.37 13.63 -0.80
CA ALA A 70 -0.38 14.72 -1.41
C ALA A 70 0.36 16.06 -1.29
N THR A 71 1.03 16.29 -0.17
CA THR A 71 1.76 17.53 0.10
C THR A 71 2.94 17.72 -0.86
N LYS A 72 3.72 16.66 -1.08
CA LYS A 72 4.89 16.72 -1.96
C LYS A 72 4.59 16.21 -3.37
N LYS A 73 3.34 15.88 -3.65
CA LYS A 73 2.88 15.33 -4.94
C LYS A 73 3.65 14.07 -5.38
N ILE A 74 4.13 13.31 -4.40
CA ILE A 74 4.81 12.03 -4.67
C ILE A 74 3.76 10.98 -5.01
N GLY A 75 3.95 10.30 -6.13
CA GLY A 75 3.10 9.17 -6.52
C GLY A 75 1.71 9.53 -7.02
N LEU A 76 1.37 10.83 -7.14
CA LEU A 76 0.04 11.25 -7.55
C LEU A 76 -0.32 10.73 -8.95
N GLU A 77 0.57 10.94 -9.91
CA GLU A 77 0.33 10.50 -11.29
C GLU A 77 0.20 8.99 -11.37
N THR A 78 1.08 8.26 -10.68
CA THR A 78 1.04 6.80 -10.65
C THR A 78 -0.26 6.30 -10.03
N LEU A 79 -0.71 6.94 -8.94
CA LEU A 79 -1.98 6.58 -8.30
C LEU A 79 -3.16 6.81 -9.23
N LEU A 80 -3.21 7.96 -9.90
CA LEU A 80 -4.29 8.28 -10.83
C LEU A 80 -4.33 7.29 -11.99
N ASN A 81 -3.16 6.92 -12.54
CA ASN A 81 -3.09 5.94 -13.60
C ASN A 81 -3.57 4.56 -13.13
N LYS A 82 -3.22 4.17 -11.91
CA LYS A 82 -3.65 2.90 -11.33
C LYS A 82 -5.17 2.87 -11.17
N ILE A 83 -5.76 3.93 -10.63
CA ILE A 83 -7.21 4.03 -10.47
C ILE A 83 -7.89 3.96 -11.83
N LYS A 84 -7.36 4.66 -12.83
CA LYS A 84 -7.91 4.64 -14.18
C LYS A 84 -7.93 3.22 -14.74
N LEU A 85 -6.83 2.49 -14.62
CA LEU A 85 -6.75 1.10 -15.09
C LEU A 85 -7.76 0.19 -14.39
N LEU A 86 -7.98 0.38 -13.09
CA LEU A 86 -8.94 -0.42 -12.33
C LEU A 86 -10.38 -0.10 -12.75
N LEU A 87 -10.67 1.14 -13.14
CA LEU A 87 -12.00 1.56 -13.56
C LEU A 87 -12.32 1.16 -15.01
N GLU A 88 -11.32 0.89 -15.82
CA GLU A 88 -11.50 0.49 -17.22
C GLU A 88 -11.83 -1.00 -17.37
N VAL A 89 -11.84 -1.72 -16.28
CA VAL A 89 -12.18 -3.16 -16.26
C VAL A 89 -13.73 -3.41 -16.28
#